data_5647b4a22cb374696e22fec6f279f964
#
_entry.id   5647b4a22cb374696e22fec6f279f964
#
_cell.length_a   1.000
_cell.length_b   1.000
_cell.length_c   1.000
_cell.angle_alpha   90.00
_cell.angle_beta   90.00
_cell.angle_gamma   90.00
#
_symmetry.space_group_name_H-M   'P 1'
#
loop_
_entity.id
_entity.type
_entity.pdbx_description
1 polymer ?
#
loop_
_entity_poly.entity_id
_entity_poly.type
_entity_poly.pdbx_seq_one_letter_code
_entity_poly.pdbx_strand_id
1 'polypeptide(L)'
;MLELRNIYGGYGGKDILEDISISFAKGSITSVIGANGCGKSTLLQMCCGLLKPSRGQVLIDEKDIFKMKHTELAQKISYMEQVHNSGSITVRALASHGRFPYLGYPRRFTAQDKKTVDEALKAAGVSDIADRKVSELSGGQRQRAYIAMTLAQDTDIVLLDEPSTYLDISSQFELTDIVSAMKKSGKTVITVLHDINMALSNSDMTAVMKNGRLLGVMPPREAAESGLIRQALGVEAVLDEKTGQYLLFKGENHEKSYN
;
A
#
# COMPACT_ATOMS: atom_id res chain seq x y z
N MET A 1 -3.91 14.46 6.43
CA MET A 1 -2.52 14.06 6.16
C MET A 1 -2.16 12.97 7.15
N LEU A 2 -1.58 11.86 6.70
CA LEU A 2 -1.05 10.81 7.58
C LEU A 2 0.43 11.10 7.86
N GLU A 3 0.82 11.02 9.13
CA GLU A 3 2.17 11.34 9.58
C GLU A 3 2.62 10.37 10.67
N LEU A 4 3.88 9.94 10.60
CA LEU A 4 4.58 9.17 11.61
C LEU A 4 5.69 10.05 12.19
N ARG A 5 5.77 10.13 13.52
CA ARG A 5 6.77 10.94 14.24
C ARG A 5 7.59 10.06 15.18
N ASN A 6 8.88 9.90 14.87
CA ASN A 6 9.87 9.15 15.67
C ASN A 6 9.38 7.76 16.09
N ILE A 7 8.87 6.99 15.13
CA ILE A 7 8.30 5.67 15.34
C ILE A 7 9.41 4.65 15.60
N TYR A 8 9.25 3.92 16.69
CA TYR A 8 9.93 2.66 16.99
C TYR A 8 8.90 1.59 17.24
N GLY A 9 9.21 0.34 16.90
CA GLY A 9 8.37 -0.79 17.27
C GLY A 9 8.44 -1.97 16.33
N GLY A 10 7.77 -3.04 16.73
CA GLY A 10 7.77 -4.33 16.06
C GLY A 10 6.93 -5.34 16.83
N TYR A 11 7.33 -6.61 16.78
CA TYR A 11 6.60 -7.71 17.39
C TYR A 11 7.39 -8.32 18.57
N GLY A 12 6.65 -8.81 19.58
CA GLY A 12 7.25 -9.55 20.70
C GLY A 12 8.26 -8.73 21.51
N GLY A 13 8.10 -7.40 21.59
CA GLY A 13 9.00 -6.52 22.33
C GLY A 13 10.31 -6.18 21.60
N LYS A 14 10.48 -6.65 20.35
CA LYS A 14 11.64 -6.32 19.51
C LYS A 14 11.24 -5.24 18.50
N ASP A 15 11.98 -4.12 18.50
CA ASP A 15 11.81 -3.08 17.50
C ASP A 15 12.32 -3.58 16.13
N ILE A 16 11.45 -3.56 15.13
CA ILE A 16 11.74 -3.80 13.71
C ILE A 16 11.93 -2.47 13.00
N LEU A 17 11.15 -1.47 13.39
CA LEU A 17 11.28 -0.10 12.93
C LEU A 17 12.03 0.72 13.96
N GLU A 18 12.96 1.54 13.48
CA GLU A 18 13.81 2.39 14.31
C GLU A 18 13.83 3.82 13.76
N ASP A 19 13.32 4.76 14.54
CA ASP A 19 13.32 6.21 14.27
C ASP A 19 12.70 6.60 12.92
N ILE A 20 11.53 6.04 12.62
CA ILE A 20 10.81 6.37 11.38
C ILE A 20 10.03 7.67 11.57
N SER A 21 10.32 8.66 10.74
CA SER A 21 9.55 9.90 10.62
C SER A 21 9.23 10.13 9.14
N ILE A 22 7.94 10.15 8.79
CA ILE A 22 7.46 10.32 7.41
C ILE A 22 6.08 10.95 7.39
N SER A 23 5.85 11.82 6.41
CA SER A 23 4.55 12.42 6.13
C SER A 23 4.09 12.04 4.72
N PHE A 24 2.83 11.63 4.60
CA PHE A 24 2.21 11.27 3.32
C PHE A 24 1.29 12.40 2.86
N ALA A 25 1.62 13.02 1.73
CA ALA A 25 0.83 14.13 1.18
C ALA A 25 -0.57 13.66 0.75
N LYS A 26 -1.58 14.49 1.00
CA LYS A 26 -2.96 14.18 0.56
C LYS A 26 -3.04 14.12 -0.97
N GLY A 27 -3.77 13.14 -1.49
CA GLY A 27 -4.00 12.96 -2.92
C GLY A 27 -2.75 12.55 -3.71
N SER A 28 -1.74 11.98 -3.05
CA SER A 28 -0.52 11.47 -3.68
C SER A 28 -0.39 9.97 -3.58
N ILE A 29 0.46 9.41 -4.44
CA ILE A 29 0.91 8.02 -4.38
C ILE A 29 2.33 8.02 -3.81
N THR A 30 2.54 7.31 -2.71
CA THR A 30 3.88 7.03 -2.16
C THR A 30 4.17 5.54 -2.24
N SER A 31 5.21 5.16 -2.98
CA SER A 31 5.72 3.79 -2.99
C SER A 31 6.80 3.60 -1.92
N VAL A 32 6.67 2.52 -1.15
CA VAL A 32 7.68 2.10 -0.15
C VAL A 32 8.46 0.94 -0.73
N ILE A 33 9.77 1.12 -0.92
CA ILE A 33 10.68 0.12 -1.46
C ILE A 33 11.79 -0.23 -0.47
N GLY A 34 12.33 -1.43 -0.58
CA GLY A 34 13.40 -1.92 0.30
C GLY A 34 13.46 -3.44 0.27
N ALA A 35 14.53 -4.02 0.78
CA ALA A 35 14.73 -5.47 0.83
C ALA A 35 13.62 -6.19 1.62
N ASN A 36 13.44 -7.50 1.36
CA ASN A 36 12.52 -8.31 2.14
C ASN A 36 12.92 -8.31 3.62
N GLY A 37 11.94 -8.22 4.51
CA GLY A 37 12.18 -8.17 5.96
C GLY A 37 12.71 -6.83 6.49
N CYS A 38 12.84 -5.77 5.68
CA CYS A 38 13.32 -4.47 6.15
C CYS A 38 12.27 -3.65 6.92
N GLY A 39 11.02 -4.16 7.10
CA GLY A 39 10.00 -3.52 7.92
C GLY A 39 8.87 -2.82 7.15
N LYS A 40 8.75 -2.97 5.82
CA LYS A 40 7.71 -2.28 5.00
C LYS A 40 6.28 -2.60 5.46
N SER A 41 5.93 -3.87 5.59
CA SER A 41 4.58 -4.28 6.07
C SER A 41 4.35 -3.86 7.51
N THR A 42 5.39 -3.89 8.36
CA THR A 42 5.33 -3.38 9.74
C THR A 42 4.99 -1.88 9.76
N LEU A 43 5.58 -1.10 8.85
CA LEU A 43 5.27 0.32 8.67
C LEU A 43 3.80 0.52 8.30
N LEU A 44 3.27 -0.23 7.31
CA LEU A 44 1.86 -0.11 6.92
C LEU A 44 0.90 -0.52 8.04
N GLN A 45 1.23 -1.57 8.80
CA GLN A 45 0.41 -2.01 9.94
C GLN A 45 0.39 -0.97 11.07
N MET A 46 1.48 -0.23 11.31
CA MET A 46 1.47 0.90 12.23
C MET A 46 0.64 2.07 11.67
N CYS A 47 0.74 2.36 10.38
CA CYS A 47 -0.06 3.40 9.71
C CYS A 47 -1.57 3.18 9.87
N CYS A 48 -2.05 1.93 9.83
CA CYS A 48 -3.48 1.61 9.97
C CYS A 48 -3.92 1.25 11.41
N GLY A 49 -3.02 1.33 12.39
CA GLY A 49 -3.33 1.08 13.80
C GLY A 49 -3.45 -0.40 14.18
N LEU A 50 -3.08 -1.33 13.30
CA LEU A 50 -3.03 -2.79 13.60
C LEU A 50 -1.86 -3.13 14.51
N LEU A 51 -0.76 -2.38 14.44
CA LEU A 51 0.39 -2.51 15.29
C LEU A 51 0.68 -1.20 16.00
N LYS A 52 0.71 -1.22 17.32
CA LYS A 52 1.02 -0.02 18.12
C LYS A 52 2.54 0.16 18.23
N PRO A 53 3.06 1.37 17.97
CA PRO A 53 4.48 1.65 18.15
C PRO A 53 4.87 1.56 19.64
N SER A 54 6.13 1.16 19.93
CA SER A 54 6.71 1.19 21.27
C SER A 54 7.03 2.62 21.69
N ARG A 55 7.41 3.49 20.73
CA ARG A 55 7.66 4.92 20.90
C ARG A 55 7.22 5.68 19.66
N GLY A 56 6.94 6.98 19.80
CA GLY A 56 6.50 7.86 18.75
C GLY A 56 4.98 7.93 18.63
N GLN A 57 4.50 8.55 17.57
CA GLN A 57 3.07 8.79 17.32
C GLN A 57 2.74 8.60 15.84
N VAL A 58 1.56 8.03 15.56
CA VAL A 58 0.95 8.00 14.22
C VAL A 58 -0.26 8.94 14.24
N LEU A 59 -0.28 9.90 13.34
CA LEU A 59 -1.25 10.99 13.33
C LEU A 59 -2.01 11.04 12.00
N ILE A 60 -3.31 11.27 12.06
CA ILE A 60 -4.14 11.70 10.92
C ILE A 60 -4.69 13.09 11.25
N ASP A 61 -4.34 14.09 10.42
CA ASP A 61 -4.75 15.48 10.62
C ASP A 61 -4.53 15.92 12.09
N GLU A 62 -3.30 15.75 12.59
CA GLU A 62 -2.82 16.04 13.95
C GLU A 62 -3.48 15.22 15.09
N LYS A 63 -4.34 14.27 14.79
CA LYS A 63 -4.97 13.40 15.78
C LYS A 63 -4.27 12.04 15.85
N ASP A 64 -3.87 11.62 17.04
CA ASP A 64 -3.28 10.32 17.30
C ASP A 64 -4.30 9.20 17.01
N ILE A 65 -3.96 8.31 16.06
CA ILE A 65 -4.86 7.23 15.62
C ILE A 65 -5.19 6.24 16.73
N PHE A 66 -4.29 6.06 17.71
CA PHE A 66 -4.50 5.15 18.85
C PHE A 66 -5.44 5.72 19.91
N LYS A 67 -5.86 6.98 19.75
CA LYS A 67 -6.91 7.64 20.57
C LYS A 67 -8.25 7.70 19.86
N MET A 68 -8.31 7.30 18.57
CA MET A 68 -9.55 7.24 17.81
C MET A 68 -10.33 5.96 18.11
N LYS A 69 -11.64 5.97 17.88
CA LYS A 69 -12.44 4.74 17.87
C LYS A 69 -12.03 3.90 16.65
N HIS A 70 -11.99 2.58 16.79
CA HIS A 70 -11.64 1.68 15.67
C HIS A 70 -12.53 1.90 14.43
N THR A 71 -13.84 2.15 14.62
CA THR A 71 -14.75 2.45 13.52
C THR A 71 -14.44 3.78 12.84
N GLU A 72 -14.06 4.82 13.60
CA GLU A 72 -13.64 6.11 13.04
C GLU A 72 -12.35 5.96 12.23
N LEU A 73 -11.36 5.22 12.73
CA LEU A 73 -10.11 4.95 12.01
C LEU A 73 -10.36 4.16 10.73
N ALA A 74 -11.22 3.11 10.78
CA ALA A 74 -11.58 2.30 9.63
C ALA A 74 -12.40 3.05 8.56
N GLN A 75 -12.99 4.20 8.89
CA GLN A 75 -13.60 5.12 7.91
C GLN A 75 -12.59 6.09 7.28
N LYS A 76 -11.36 6.16 7.77
CA LYS A 76 -10.29 7.03 7.27
C LYS A 76 -9.21 6.30 6.50
N ILE A 77 -8.89 5.06 6.91
CA ILE A 77 -7.85 4.23 6.33
C ILE A 77 -8.42 2.87 5.95
N SER A 78 -8.15 2.43 4.73
CA SER A 78 -8.28 1.04 4.31
C SER A 78 -6.89 0.41 4.16
N TYR A 79 -6.79 -0.88 4.47
CA TYR A 79 -5.55 -1.64 4.38
C TYR A 79 -5.80 -2.98 3.71
N MET A 80 -5.03 -3.26 2.66
CA MET A 80 -4.99 -4.54 1.97
C MET A 80 -3.69 -5.26 2.34
N GLU A 81 -3.82 -6.38 3.03
CA GLU A 81 -2.70 -7.24 3.41
C GLU A 81 -2.15 -8.02 2.22
N GLN A 82 -0.90 -8.47 2.33
CA GLN A 82 -0.23 -9.31 1.34
C GLN A 82 -0.87 -10.73 1.23
N VAL A 83 -1.30 -11.30 2.34
CA VAL A 83 -1.83 -12.69 2.41
C VAL A 83 -3.32 -12.69 2.63
N HIS A 84 -4.04 -13.42 1.77
CA HIS A 84 -5.48 -13.50 1.81
C HIS A 84 -5.95 -14.94 2.01
N ASN A 85 -6.65 -15.19 3.12
CA ASN A 85 -7.37 -16.43 3.32
C ASN A 85 -8.65 -16.43 2.48
N SER A 86 -8.70 -17.30 1.48
CA SER A 86 -9.85 -17.42 0.58
C SER A 86 -10.95 -18.21 1.27
N GLY A 87 -11.91 -17.50 1.85
CA GLY A 87 -13.16 -18.11 2.33
C GLY A 87 -14.04 -18.58 1.17
N SER A 88 -15.09 -19.35 1.50
CA SER A 88 -16.14 -19.79 0.54
C SER A 88 -17.20 -18.71 0.25
N ILE A 89 -16.89 -17.44 0.50
CA ILE A 89 -17.77 -16.30 0.23
C ILE A 89 -17.65 -15.86 -1.24
N THR A 90 -18.68 -15.19 -1.75
CA THR A 90 -18.66 -14.62 -3.11
C THR A 90 -17.82 -13.32 -3.15
N VAL A 91 -17.38 -12.93 -4.34
CA VAL A 91 -16.65 -11.66 -4.55
C VAL A 91 -17.48 -10.46 -4.07
N ARG A 92 -18.78 -10.45 -4.35
CA ARG A 92 -19.71 -9.42 -3.86
C ARG A 92 -19.78 -9.41 -2.33
N ALA A 93 -19.86 -10.56 -1.68
CA ALA A 93 -19.86 -10.63 -0.23
C ALA A 93 -18.53 -10.13 0.36
N LEU A 94 -17.39 -10.50 -0.25
CA LEU A 94 -16.09 -9.99 0.15
C LEU A 94 -16.03 -8.46 0.01
N ALA A 95 -16.39 -7.89 -1.15
CA ALA A 95 -16.40 -6.45 -1.35
C ALA A 95 -17.31 -5.73 -0.35
N SER A 96 -18.46 -6.36 0.01
CA SER A 96 -19.39 -5.81 1.01
C SER A 96 -18.78 -5.69 2.41
N HIS A 97 -17.76 -6.46 2.76
CA HIS A 97 -17.05 -6.31 4.04
C HIS A 97 -16.40 -4.93 4.18
N GLY A 98 -16.00 -4.30 3.07
CA GLY A 98 -15.50 -2.92 3.08
C GLY A 98 -16.49 -1.92 3.69
N ARG A 99 -17.79 -2.20 3.66
CA ARG A 99 -18.82 -1.32 4.24
C ARG A 99 -19.04 -1.50 5.74
N PHE A 100 -18.46 -2.54 6.38
CA PHE A 100 -18.70 -2.82 7.80
C PHE A 100 -18.42 -1.64 8.75
N PRO A 101 -17.42 -0.78 8.54
CA PRO A 101 -17.20 0.38 9.40
C PRO A 101 -18.35 1.41 9.40
N TYR A 102 -19.24 1.36 8.41
CA TYR A 102 -20.35 2.29 8.24
C TYR A 102 -21.69 1.74 8.74
N LEU A 103 -21.76 0.42 9.01
CA LEU A 103 -23.00 -0.22 9.41
C LEU A 103 -23.23 -0.04 10.92
N GLY A 104 -24.45 0.46 11.26
CA GLY A 104 -24.92 0.50 12.63
C GLY A 104 -25.34 -0.87 13.16
N TYR A 105 -25.97 -0.89 14.34
CA TYR A 105 -26.59 -2.11 14.88
C TYR A 105 -28.11 -1.98 14.84
N PRO A 106 -28.86 -2.98 14.30
CA PRO A 106 -28.38 -4.18 13.60
C PRO A 106 -27.74 -3.82 12.26
N ARG A 107 -26.74 -4.61 11.84
CA ARG A 107 -26.02 -4.41 10.57
C ARG A 107 -26.97 -4.58 9.38
N ARG A 108 -27.31 -3.49 8.71
CA ARG A 108 -28.16 -3.48 7.50
C ARG A 108 -27.51 -2.61 6.44
N PHE A 109 -27.36 -3.18 5.26
CA PHE A 109 -26.86 -2.45 4.09
C PHE A 109 -27.95 -1.50 3.57
N THR A 110 -27.60 -0.24 3.43
CA THR A 110 -28.43 0.76 2.75
C THR A 110 -28.36 0.61 1.23
N ALA A 111 -29.23 1.31 0.51
CA ALA A 111 -29.11 1.39 -0.96
C ALA A 111 -27.77 2.03 -1.39
N GLN A 112 -27.28 3.01 -0.62
CA GLN A 112 -25.99 3.65 -0.87
C GLN A 112 -24.84 2.67 -0.68
N ASP A 113 -24.84 1.83 0.36
CA ASP A 113 -23.79 0.83 0.57
C ASP A 113 -23.73 -0.17 -0.59
N LYS A 114 -24.89 -0.63 -1.07
CA LYS A 114 -24.97 -1.52 -2.24
C LYS A 114 -24.41 -0.87 -3.49
N LYS A 115 -24.75 0.40 -3.74
CA LYS A 115 -24.22 1.18 -4.86
C LYS A 115 -22.70 1.32 -4.77
N THR A 116 -22.16 1.67 -3.60
CA THR A 116 -20.71 1.77 -3.39
C THR A 116 -19.99 0.43 -3.65
N VAL A 117 -20.59 -0.70 -3.24
CA VAL A 117 -20.06 -2.04 -3.54
C VAL A 117 -20.07 -2.30 -5.04
N ASP A 118 -21.16 -1.99 -5.76
CA ASP A 118 -21.25 -2.20 -7.20
C ASP A 118 -20.23 -1.33 -7.97
N GLU A 119 -20.05 -0.08 -7.56
CA GLU A 119 -19.03 0.83 -8.10
C GLU A 119 -17.62 0.30 -7.85
N ALA A 120 -17.33 -0.23 -6.67
CA ALA A 120 -16.04 -0.83 -6.32
C ALA A 120 -15.75 -2.10 -7.13
N LEU A 121 -16.74 -2.97 -7.32
CA LEU A 121 -16.64 -4.17 -8.18
C LEU A 121 -16.33 -3.79 -9.62
N LYS A 122 -16.99 -2.74 -10.14
CA LYS A 122 -16.76 -2.23 -11.49
C LYS A 122 -15.35 -1.63 -11.61
N ALA A 123 -14.93 -0.79 -10.66
CA ALA A 123 -13.62 -0.16 -10.67
C ALA A 123 -12.47 -1.18 -10.58
N ALA A 124 -12.66 -2.29 -9.86
CA ALA A 124 -11.70 -3.38 -9.78
C ALA A 124 -11.80 -4.40 -10.95
N GLY A 125 -12.72 -4.20 -11.92
CA GLY A 125 -12.88 -5.09 -13.07
C GLY A 125 -13.33 -6.51 -12.72
N VAL A 126 -14.19 -6.67 -11.68
CA VAL A 126 -14.66 -7.98 -11.18
C VAL A 126 -16.19 -8.11 -11.13
N SER A 127 -16.91 -7.22 -11.80
CA SER A 127 -18.38 -7.24 -11.81
C SER A 127 -18.98 -8.51 -12.41
N ASP A 128 -18.36 -9.04 -13.46
CA ASP A 128 -18.77 -10.26 -14.19
C ASP A 128 -18.59 -11.54 -13.36
N ILE A 129 -17.73 -11.51 -12.36
CA ILE A 129 -17.44 -12.62 -11.45
C ILE A 129 -17.94 -12.37 -10.02
N ALA A 130 -18.79 -11.34 -9.81
CA ALA A 130 -19.22 -10.90 -8.49
C ALA A 130 -19.90 -12.02 -7.65
N ASP A 131 -20.58 -12.94 -8.31
CA ASP A 131 -21.31 -14.03 -7.64
C ASP A 131 -20.49 -15.33 -7.54
N ARG A 132 -19.27 -15.38 -8.10
CA ARG A 132 -18.35 -16.51 -7.95
C ARG A 132 -17.70 -16.51 -6.56
N LYS A 133 -17.35 -17.70 -6.07
CA LYS A 133 -16.63 -17.84 -4.81
C LYS A 133 -15.17 -17.41 -4.97
N VAL A 134 -14.65 -16.72 -3.97
CA VAL A 134 -13.24 -16.26 -3.95
C VAL A 134 -12.26 -17.43 -4.05
N SER A 135 -12.61 -18.59 -3.51
CA SER A 135 -11.79 -19.80 -3.62
C SER A 135 -11.67 -20.38 -5.04
N GLU A 136 -12.55 -20.00 -5.96
CA GLU A 136 -12.60 -20.49 -7.35
C GLU A 136 -11.84 -19.55 -8.33
N LEU A 137 -11.28 -18.45 -7.82
CA LEU A 137 -10.65 -17.42 -8.62
C LEU A 137 -9.17 -17.70 -8.89
N SER A 138 -8.67 -17.26 -10.04
CA SER A 138 -7.23 -17.16 -10.29
C SER A 138 -6.57 -16.18 -9.31
N GLY A 139 -5.24 -16.22 -9.17
CA GLY A 139 -4.51 -15.30 -8.30
C GLY A 139 -4.82 -13.82 -8.60
N GLY A 140 -4.80 -13.43 -9.88
CA GLY A 140 -5.11 -12.05 -10.29
C GLY A 140 -6.57 -11.66 -10.05
N GLN A 141 -7.53 -12.53 -10.36
CA GLN A 141 -8.94 -12.28 -10.05
C GLN A 141 -9.19 -12.13 -8.55
N ARG A 142 -8.54 -12.97 -7.75
CA ARG A 142 -8.61 -12.89 -6.28
C ARG A 142 -8.05 -11.57 -5.77
N GLN A 143 -6.90 -11.15 -6.26
CA GLN A 143 -6.28 -9.87 -5.90
C GLN A 143 -7.22 -8.70 -6.20
N ARG A 144 -7.81 -8.67 -7.41
CA ARG A 144 -8.80 -7.64 -7.78
C ARG A 144 -10.06 -7.68 -6.90
N ALA A 145 -10.49 -8.85 -6.44
CA ALA A 145 -11.61 -8.95 -5.50
C ALA A 145 -11.28 -8.29 -4.14
N TYR A 146 -10.05 -8.43 -3.63
CA TYR A 146 -9.60 -7.73 -2.42
C TYR A 146 -9.42 -6.23 -2.64
N ILE A 147 -8.97 -5.82 -3.84
CA ILE A 147 -8.95 -4.40 -4.22
C ILE A 147 -10.38 -3.84 -4.23
N ALA A 148 -11.37 -4.58 -4.74
CA ALA A 148 -12.79 -4.18 -4.69
C ALA A 148 -13.27 -3.98 -3.24
N MET A 149 -12.88 -4.86 -2.30
CA MET A 149 -13.19 -4.69 -0.88
C MET A 149 -12.57 -3.39 -0.32
N THR A 150 -11.30 -3.14 -0.65
CA THR A 150 -10.58 -1.94 -0.23
C THR A 150 -11.21 -0.67 -0.80
N LEU A 151 -11.62 -0.68 -2.08
CA LEU A 151 -12.35 0.42 -2.73
C LEU A 151 -13.73 0.64 -2.11
N ALA A 152 -14.46 -0.45 -1.81
CA ALA A 152 -15.79 -0.37 -1.19
C ALA A 152 -15.75 0.22 0.22
N GLN A 153 -14.62 0.15 0.92
CA GLN A 153 -14.43 0.81 2.20
C GLN A 153 -14.47 2.34 2.06
N ASP A 154 -14.14 2.88 0.87
CA ASP A 154 -14.28 4.30 0.49
C ASP A 154 -13.63 5.28 1.47
N THR A 155 -12.37 5.07 1.76
CA THR A 155 -11.55 5.87 2.67
C THR A 155 -10.70 6.90 1.91
N ASP A 156 -10.26 7.95 2.62
CA ASP A 156 -9.34 8.95 2.06
C ASP A 156 -7.91 8.43 1.92
N ILE A 157 -7.52 7.45 2.74
CA ILE A 157 -6.16 6.86 2.77
C ILE A 157 -6.28 5.36 2.47
N VAL A 158 -5.51 4.91 1.50
CA VAL A 158 -5.47 3.52 1.04
C VAL A 158 -4.06 2.98 1.19
N LEU A 159 -3.91 1.90 1.94
CA LEU A 159 -2.65 1.20 2.14
C LEU A 159 -2.69 -0.14 1.40
N LEU A 160 -1.70 -0.38 0.54
CA LEU A 160 -1.60 -1.60 -0.27
C LEU A 160 -0.27 -2.29 0.01
N ASP A 161 -0.34 -3.47 0.62
CA ASP A 161 0.85 -4.27 0.92
C ASP A 161 1.06 -5.32 -0.17
N GLU A 162 2.04 -5.07 -1.04
CA GLU A 162 2.42 -5.92 -2.18
C GLU A 162 1.25 -6.32 -3.09
N PRO A 163 0.47 -5.34 -3.59
CA PRO A 163 -0.74 -5.61 -4.36
C PRO A 163 -0.48 -6.27 -5.71
N SER A 164 0.76 -6.26 -6.21
CA SER A 164 1.15 -6.85 -7.50
C SER A 164 1.62 -8.31 -7.39
N THR A 165 1.73 -8.86 -6.17
CA THR A 165 2.17 -10.25 -5.97
C THR A 165 1.20 -11.23 -6.61
N TYR A 166 1.73 -12.21 -7.36
CA TYR A 166 0.99 -13.22 -8.13
C TYR A 166 0.21 -12.69 -9.35
N LEU A 167 0.41 -11.42 -9.75
CA LEU A 167 -0.18 -10.87 -10.96
C LEU A 167 0.72 -11.12 -12.19
N ASP A 168 0.11 -11.49 -13.30
CA ASP A 168 0.75 -11.43 -14.60
C ASP A 168 0.94 -9.95 -15.05
N ILE A 169 1.74 -9.75 -16.10
CA ILE A 169 2.10 -8.42 -16.58
C ILE A 169 0.84 -7.59 -16.93
N SER A 170 -0.15 -8.19 -17.58
CA SER A 170 -1.41 -7.49 -17.93
C SER A 170 -2.15 -7.01 -16.69
N SER A 171 -2.29 -7.88 -15.68
CA SER A 171 -2.94 -7.55 -14.42
C SER A 171 -2.18 -6.51 -13.59
N GLN A 172 -0.86 -6.42 -13.74
CA GLN A 172 -0.06 -5.34 -13.12
C GLN A 172 -0.36 -3.97 -13.73
N PHE A 173 -0.55 -3.88 -15.06
CA PHE A 173 -0.99 -2.64 -15.69
C PHE A 173 -2.39 -2.24 -15.23
N GLU A 174 -3.33 -3.19 -15.17
CA GLU A 174 -4.68 -2.92 -14.66
C GLU A 174 -4.65 -2.41 -13.20
N LEU A 175 -3.78 -2.99 -12.36
CA LEU A 175 -3.56 -2.51 -10.99
C LEU A 175 -3.05 -1.06 -10.97
N THR A 176 -2.10 -0.73 -11.84
CA THR A 176 -1.56 0.62 -11.98
C THR A 176 -2.65 1.62 -12.35
N ASP A 177 -3.53 1.25 -13.28
CA ASP A 177 -4.68 2.08 -13.67
C ASP A 177 -5.66 2.30 -12.50
N ILE A 178 -5.93 1.26 -11.71
CA ILE A 178 -6.78 1.36 -10.52
C ILE A 178 -6.15 2.31 -9.49
N VAL A 179 -4.86 2.17 -9.18
CA VAL A 179 -4.13 3.04 -8.24
C VAL A 179 -4.12 4.49 -8.74
N SER A 180 -3.90 4.70 -10.04
CA SER A 180 -3.97 6.02 -10.66
C SER A 180 -5.38 6.64 -10.56
N ALA A 181 -6.43 5.83 -10.74
CA ALA A 181 -7.82 6.27 -10.57
C ALA A 181 -8.12 6.66 -9.12
N MET A 182 -7.59 5.93 -8.13
CA MET A 182 -7.70 6.29 -6.71
C MET A 182 -7.10 7.68 -6.45
N LYS A 183 -5.89 7.95 -6.96
CA LYS A 183 -5.26 9.27 -6.85
C LYS A 183 -6.09 10.36 -7.52
N LYS A 184 -6.58 10.12 -8.76
CA LYS A 184 -7.43 11.07 -9.49
C LYS A 184 -8.73 11.40 -8.74
N SER A 185 -9.24 10.48 -7.93
CA SER A 185 -10.39 10.72 -7.04
C SER A 185 -10.03 11.42 -5.73
N GLY A 186 -8.76 11.85 -5.55
CA GLY A 186 -8.27 12.57 -4.38
C GLY A 186 -7.80 11.70 -3.23
N LYS A 187 -7.75 10.38 -3.39
CA LYS A 187 -7.28 9.46 -2.34
C LYS A 187 -5.76 9.51 -2.21
N THR A 188 -5.27 9.38 -0.98
CA THR A 188 -3.84 9.20 -0.67
C THR A 188 -3.54 7.71 -0.69
N VAL A 189 -2.61 7.27 -1.54
CA VAL A 189 -2.25 5.87 -1.68
C VAL A 189 -0.82 5.64 -1.20
N ILE A 190 -0.63 4.68 -0.31
CA ILE A 190 0.67 4.24 0.15
C ILE A 190 0.78 2.77 -0.22
N THR A 191 1.75 2.44 -1.06
CA THR A 191 1.88 1.07 -1.58
C THR A 191 3.29 0.53 -1.35
N VAL A 192 3.38 -0.71 -0.88
CA VAL A 192 4.63 -1.47 -0.85
C VAL A 192 4.74 -2.24 -2.16
N LEU A 193 5.83 -2.05 -2.89
CA LEU A 193 6.08 -2.72 -4.15
C LEU A 193 7.45 -3.37 -4.16
N HIS A 194 7.54 -4.58 -4.77
CA HIS A 194 8.81 -5.26 -5.03
C HIS A 194 9.43 -4.84 -6.36
N ASP A 195 8.59 -4.57 -7.35
CA ASP A 195 9.04 -4.08 -8.64
C ASP A 195 9.41 -2.60 -8.54
N ILE A 196 10.71 -2.33 -8.62
CA ILE A 196 11.27 -0.99 -8.49
C ILE A 196 10.84 -0.11 -9.66
N ASN A 197 10.80 -0.66 -10.90
CA ASN A 197 10.34 0.09 -12.07
C ASN A 197 8.89 0.53 -11.89
N MET A 198 8.02 -0.40 -11.48
CA MET A 198 6.61 -0.10 -11.19
C MET A 198 6.49 0.96 -10.07
N ALA A 199 7.29 0.85 -9.01
CA ALA A 199 7.30 1.80 -7.91
C ALA A 199 7.71 3.21 -8.34
N LEU A 200 8.80 3.34 -9.11
CA LEU A 200 9.32 4.62 -9.57
C LEU A 200 8.46 5.24 -10.66
N SER A 201 7.94 4.45 -11.60
CA SER A 201 7.16 4.97 -12.74
C SER A 201 5.74 5.42 -12.36
N ASN A 202 5.20 4.95 -11.22
CA ASN A 202 3.78 5.16 -10.88
C ASN A 202 3.56 5.89 -9.55
N SER A 203 4.59 6.52 -8.99
CA SER A 203 4.48 7.24 -7.71
C SER A 203 4.84 8.71 -7.85
N ASP A 204 4.31 9.51 -6.93
CA ASP A 204 4.75 10.89 -6.73
C ASP A 204 5.97 10.97 -5.81
N MET A 205 6.03 10.05 -4.85
CA MET A 205 7.10 9.97 -3.86
C MET A 205 7.55 8.51 -3.69
N THR A 206 8.82 8.33 -3.44
CA THR A 206 9.43 7.02 -3.13
C THR A 206 10.08 7.08 -1.76
N ALA A 207 9.63 6.21 -0.86
CA ALA A 207 10.24 6.00 0.46
C ALA A 207 11.17 4.79 0.38
N VAL A 208 12.46 4.99 0.61
CA VAL A 208 13.48 3.94 0.55
C VAL A 208 13.81 3.47 1.96
N MET A 209 13.58 2.18 2.24
CA MET A 209 13.81 1.57 3.55
C MET A 209 14.95 0.55 3.55
N LYS A 210 15.72 0.50 4.64
CA LYS A 210 16.72 -0.52 4.91
C LYS A 210 16.81 -0.82 6.40
N ASN A 211 16.78 -2.10 6.77
CA ASN A 211 17.00 -2.57 8.14
C ASN A 211 16.19 -1.80 9.20
N GLY A 212 14.90 -1.63 8.96
CA GLY A 212 13.99 -0.94 9.89
C GLY A 212 14.08 0.58 9.90
N ARG A 213 14.90 1.18 9.04
CA ARG A 213 15.11 2.63 8.96
C ARG A 213 14.69 3.18 7.62
N LEU A 214 14.26 4.43 7.63
CA LEU A 214 13.99 5.21 6.43
C LEU A 214 15.29 5.89 5.98
N LEU A 215 15.75 5.55 4.77
CA LEU A 215 16.94 6.18 4.20
C LEU A 215 16.62 7.55 3.57
N GLY A 216 15.41 7.68 3.00
CA GLY A 216 14.94 8.93 2.42
C GLY A 216 13.54 8.80 1.84
N VAL A 217 12.89 9.97 1.62
CA VAL A 217 11.60 10.10 0.93
C VAL A 217 11.74 11.24 -0.08
N MET A 218 11.60 10.94 -1.36
CA MET A 218 11.85 11.89 -2.43
C MET A 218 11.09 11.51 -3.70
N PRO A 219 10.98 12.41 -4.70
CA PRO A 219 10.44 12.05 -6.01
C PRO A 219 11.21 10.89 -6.66
N PRO A 220 10.57 10.07 -7.52
CA PRO A 220 11.19 8.89 -8.12
C PRO A 220 12.51 9.15 -8.84
N ARG A 221 12.61 10.27 -9.59
CA ARG A 221 13.85 10.64 -10.29
C ARG A 221 15.00 10.89 -9.29
N GLU A 222 14.75 11.66 -8.26
CA GLU A 222 15.72 11.91 -7.20
C GLU A 222 16.11 10.62 -6.47
N ALA A 223 15.15 9.72 -6.21
CA ALA A 223 15.41 8.43 -5.60
C ALA A 223 16.36 7.58 -6.46
N ALA A 224 16.18 7.56 -7.79
CA ALA A 224 17.05 6.87 -8.72
C ALA A 224 18.48 7.44 -8.73
N GLU A 225 18.62 8.78 -8.71
CA GLU A 225 19.90 9.49 -8.76
C GLU A 225 20.65 9.51 -7.40
N SER A 226 19.94 9.38 -6.28
CA SER A 226 20.49 9.54 -4.92
C SER A 226 21.46 8.45 -4.47
N GLY A 227 21.48 7.30 -5.15
CA GLY A 227 22.22 6.11 -4.72
C GLY A 227 21.57 5.34 -3.55
N LEU A 228 20.45 5.82 -2.98
CA LEU A 228 19.77 5.14 -1.86
C LEU A 228 19.16 3.81 -2.28
N ILE A 229 18.68 3.70 -3.53
CA ILE A 229 18.18 2.43 -4.08
C ILE A 229 19.31 1.40 -4.12
N ARG A 230 20.51 1.79 -4.57
CA ARG A 230 21.70 0.94 -4.54
C ARG A 230 22.07 0.54 -3.12
N GLN A 231 22.06 1.49 -2.20
CA GLN A 231 22.35 1.23 -0.79
C GLN A 231 21.35 0.24 -0.17
N ALA A 232 20.06 0.34 -0.50
CA ALA A 232 19.01 -0.49 0.07
C ALA A 232 18.90 -1.88 -0.59
N LEU A 233 19.04 -1.95 -1.91
CA LEU A 233 18.65 -3.09 -2.73
C LEU A 233 19.79 -3.68 -3.57
N GLY A 234 20.96 -3.01 -3.66
CA GLY A 234 22.09 -3.46 -4.46
C GLY A 234 21.89 -3.30 -5.97
N VAL A 235 20.91 -2.49 -6.40
CA VAL A 235 20.63 -2.20 -7.81
C VAL A 235 20.62 -0.70 -8.06
N GLU A 236 20.98 -0.31 -9.27
CA GLU A 236 20.88 1.07 -9.76
C GLU A 236 19.64 1.19 -10.66
N ALA A 237 18.91 2.29 -10.53
CA ALA A 237 17.79 2.63 -11.38
C ALA A 237 18.17 3.84 -12.24
N VAL A 238 17.96 3.73 -13.55
CA VAL A 238 18.26 4.82 -14.51
C VAL A 238 16.99 5.10 -15.30
N LEU A 239 16.59 6.37 -15.34
CA LEU A 239 15.43 6.79 -16.14
C LEU A 239 15.77 6.73 -17.62
N ASP A 240 15.03 5.97 -18.39
CA ASP A 240 15.02 6.07 -19.84
C ASP A 240 14.10 7.21 -20.27
N GLU A 241 14.69 8.34 -20.67
CA GLU A 241 13.98 9.55 -21.06
C GLU A 241 13.07 9.36 -22.30
N LYS A 242 13.28 8.30 -23.10
CA LYS A 242 12.44 8.01 -24.27
C LYS A 242 11.13 7.31 -23.89
N THR A 243 11.20 6.37 -22.95
CA THR A 243 10.05 5.57 -22.54
C THR A 243 9.41 6.07 -21.26
N GLY A 244 10.12 6.89 -20.45
CA GLY A 244 9.71 7.32 -19.11
C GLY A 244 9.76 6.19 -18.08
N GLN A 245 10.38 5.06 -18.40
CA GLN A 245 10.54 3.91 -17.51
C GLN A 245 11.93 3.87 -16.88
N TYR A 246 12.07 3.18 -15.75
CA TYR A 246 13.35 3.00 -15.08
C TYR A 246 13.96 1.65 -15.45
N LEU A 247 15.17 1.69 -16.01
CA LEU A 247 15.97 0.51 -16.26
C LEU A 247 16.77 0.16 -15.01
N LEU A 248 16.82 -1.12 -14.65
CA LEU A 248 17.52 -1.61 -13.47
C LEU A 248 18.81 -2.31 -13.87
N PHE A 249 19.90 -1.94 -13.22
CA PHE A 249 21.20 -2.53 -13.39
C PHE A 249 21.71 -3.09 -12.05
N LYS A 250 22.52 -4.14 -12.11
CA LYS A 250 23.23 -4.62 -10.93
C LYS A 250 24.21 -3.54 -10.48
N GLY A 251 24.07 -3.07 -9.24
CA GLY A 251 25.03 -2.12 -8.68
C GLY A 251 26.40 -2.76 -8.60
N GLU A 252 27.42 -2.19 -9.27
CA GLU A 252 28.79 -2.62 -9.09
C GLU A 252 29.26 -2.28 -7.70
N ASN A 253 29.73 -3.27 -6.93
CA ASN A 253 30.45 -3.04 -5.70
C ASN A 253 31.82 -2.46 -6.05
N HIS A 254 31.93 -1.15 -6.13
CA HIS A 254 33.22 -0.46 -6.03
C HIS A 254 33.69 -0.52 -4.57
N GLU A 255 33.93 -1.71 -4.03
CA GLU A 255 34.94 -1.82 -2.97
C GLU A 255 36.27 -1.48 -3.62
N LYS A 256 36.68 -0.21 -3.52
CA LYS A 256 38.05 0.18 -3.79
C LYS A 256 38.91 -0.63 -2.84
N SER A 257 39.53 -1.67 -3.38
CA SER A 257 40.75 -2.25 -2.77
C SER A 257 41.82 -1.17 -2.77
N TYR A 258 41.93 -0.45 -1.67
CA TYR A 258 43.15 0.27 -1.36
C TYR A 258 44.19 -0.76 -0.92
N ASN A 259 45.03 -1.18 -1.86
CA ASN A 259 46.36 -1.72 -1.56
C ASN A 259 47.32 -0.57 -1.28
#